data_6c609c32cecfeeeb055858de617e1919
#
_entry.id   6c609c32cecfeeeb055858de617e1919
#
_cell.length_a   1.000
_cell.length_b   1.000
_cell.length_c   1.000
_cell.angle_alpha   90.00
_cell.angle_beta   90.00
_cell.angle_gamma   90.00
#
_symmetry.space_group_name_H-M   'P 1'
#
loop_
_entity.id
_entity.type
_entity.pdbx_description
1 polymer ?
#
loop_
_entity_poly.entity_id
_entity_poly.type
_entity_poly.pdbx_seq_one_letter_code
_entity_poly.pdbx_strand_id
1 'polypeptide(L)'
;DTLILQVPNKFFYDWVDNHYREMILKALKEVTGNGFNVSYTILLGEEVEQPAGTHSVSKRGSGVTSVAEPDFIAGAREQGTRLNERYVFDTFVEGASNQFARAAAMAVASAPGRTSFNPLVIYGGTGLGKTHLLQAIGNEALNNGRAKKVVYVSSDTFTLDFIAAIQNNKTTEFSRSYRSIDM
;
A
#
# COMPACT_ATOMS: atom_id res chain seq x y z
N ASP A 1 13.96 3.68 -35.05
CA ASP A 1 13.22 4.42 -34.02
C ASP A 1 13.21 3.64 -32.69
N THR A 2 13.29 4.34 -31.59
CA THR A 2 13.36 3.73 -30.25
C THR A 2 12.22 4.27 -29.39
N LEU A 3 11.43 3.39 -28.78
CA LEU A 3 10.47 3.72 -27.73
C LEU A 3 11.19 3.70 -26.39
N ILE A 4 11.14 4.81 -25.65
CA ILE A 4 11.70 4.90 -24.31
C ILE A 4 10.57 4.79 -23.31
N LEU A 5 10.59 3.73 -22.49
CA LEU A 5 9.65 3.54 -21.38
C LEU A 5 10.30 4.00 -20.09
N GLN A 6 9.62 4.89 -19.39
CA GLN A 6 10.07 5.40 -18.12
C GLN A 6 9.51 4.55 -16.97
N VAL A 7 10.39 3.97 -16.17
CA VAL A 7 10.02 3.06 -15.08
C VAL A 7 10.55 3.58 -13.74
N PRO A 8 9.82 3.38 -12.63
CA PRO A 8 10.18 3.97 -11.35
C PRO A 8 11.44 3.36 -10.71
N ASN A 9 11.75 2.10 -10.99
CA ASN A 9 12.93 1.42 -10.45
C ASN A 9 13.30 0.18 -11.27
N LYS A 10 14.42 -0.45 -10.91
CA LYS A 10 14.95 -1.64 -11.59
C LYS A 10 14.00 -2.85 -11.52
N PHE A 11 13.24 -3.00 -10.44
CA PHE A 11 12.28 -4.11 -10.32
C PHE A 11 11.17 -4.01 -11.37
N PHE A 12 10.59 -2.82 -11.55
CA PHE A 12 9.60 -2.58 -12.60
C PHE A 12 10.17 -2.78 -14.00
N TYR A 13 11.43 -2.39 -14.22
CA TYR A 13 12.13 -2.70 -15.45
C TYR A 13 12.16 -4.22 -15.70
N ASP A 14 12.70 -4.99 -14.77
CA ASP A 14 12.83 -6.44 -14.91
C ASP A 14 11.46 -7.12 -15.07
N TRP A 15 10.45 -6.65 -14.34
CA TRP A 15 9.10 -7.20 -14.40
C TRP A 15 8.41 -6.91 -15.74
N VAL A 16 8.46 -5.67 -16.22
CA VAL A 16 7.87 -5.26 -17.51
C VAL A 16 8.60 -5.95 -18.66
N ASP A 17 9.92 -5.99 -18.63
CA ASP A 17 10.72 -6.62 -19.68
C ASP A 17 10.43 -8.13 -19.78
N ASN A 18 10.36 -8.83 -18.66
CA ASN A 18 10.11 -10.28 -18.66
C ASN A 18 8.67 -10.66 -19.03
N HIS A 19 7.66 -9.84 -18.70
CA HIS A 19 6.26 -10.23 -18.86
C HIS A 19 5.58 -9.57 -20.06
N TYR A 20 6.02 -8.39 -20.47
CA TYR A 20 5.32 -7.57 -21.46
C TYR A 20 6.15 -7.20 -22.69
N ARG A 21 7.45 -7.49 -22.74
CA ARG A 21 8.33 -7.12 -23.85
C ARG A 21 7.79 -7.59 -25.20
N GLU A 22 7.41 -8.85 -25.31
CA GLU A 22 6.90 -9.39 -26.57
C GLU A 22 5.58 -8.75 -26.99
N MET A 23 4.70 -8.48 -26.02
CA MET A 23 3.42 -7.81 -26.25
C MET A 23 3.62 -6.36 -26.73
N ILE A 24 4.54 -5.64 -26.10
CA ILE A 24 4.89 -4.25 -26.46
C ILE A 24 5.48 -4.22 -27.89
N LEU A 25 6.42 -5.10 -28.19
CA LEU A 25 7.03 -5.18 -29.53
C LEU A 25 6.00 -5.53 -30.61
N LYS A 26 5.07 -6.46 -30.31
CA LYS A 26 3.99 -6.84 -31.22
C LYS A 26 3.05 -5.66 -31.48
N ALA A 27 2.59 -4.98 -30.42
CA ALA A 27 1.72 -3.81 -30.56
C ALA A 27 2.39 -2.67 -31.33
N LEU A 28 3.68 -2.42 -31.08
CA LEU A 28 4.45 -1.42 -31.82
C LEU A 28 4.53 -1.76 -33.32
N LYS A 29 4.78 -3.01 -33.63
CA LYS A 29 4.84 -3.47 -35.04
C LYS A 29 3.49 -3.33 -35.74
N GLU A 30 2.37 -3.61 -35.04
CA GLU A 30 1.03 -3.46 -35.59
C GLU A 30 0.66 -2.00 -35.86
N VAL A 31 1.08 -1.09 -34.99
CA VAL A 31 0.72 0.34 -35.10
C VAL A 31 1.64 1.11 -36.04
N THR A 32 2.93 0.78 -36.08
CA THR A 32 3.92 1.59 -36.80
C THR A 32 4.38 0.94 -38.12
N GLY A 33 4.09 -0.34 -38.32
CA GLY A 33 4.52 -1.09 -39.49
C GLY A 33 6.02 -1.41 -39.55
N ASN A 34 6.83 -0.82 -38.69
CA ASN A 34 8.28 -0.97 -38.63
C ASN A 34 8.71 -1.54 -37.26
N GLY A 35 9.87 -2.18 -37.22
CA GLY A 35 10.45 -2.63 -35.96
C GLY A 35 10.99 -1.47 -35.13
N PHE A 36 10.51 -1.33 -33.89
CA PHE A 36 11.04 -0.39 -32.88
C PHE A 36 11.90 -1.13 -31.87
N ASN A 37 12.95 -0.46 -31.39
CA ASN A 37 13.65 -0.89 -30.22
C ASN A 37 12.97 -0.31 -28.98
N VAL A 38 12.83 -1.13 -27.93
CA VAL A 38 12.32 -0.68 -26.63
C VAL A 38 13.51 -0.46 -25.72
N SER A 39 13.63 0.74 -25.18
CA SER A 39 14.61 1.12 -24.16
C SER A 39 13.89 1.59 -22.91
N TYR A 40 14.52 1.43 -21.76
CA TYR A 40 13.94 1.80 -20.48
C TYR A 40 14.80 2.85 -19.82
N THR A 41 14.17 3.85 -19.20
CA THR A 41 14.84 4.84 -18.36
C THR A 41 14.28 4.73 -16.93
N ILE A 42 15.16 4.54 -15.96
CA ILE A 42 14.77 4.51 -14.56
C ILE A 42 14.74 5.96 -14.06
N LEU A 43 13.61 6.36 -13.46
CA LEU A 43 13.51 7.62 -12.72
C LEU A 43 14.37 7.49 -11.46
N LEU A 44 15.59 7.99 -11.52
CA LEU A 44 16.35 8.27 -10.31
C LEU A 44 15.62 9.43 -9.62
N GLY A 45 14.90 9.15 -8.53
CA GLY A 45 14.46 10.20 -7.63
C GLY A 45 15.66 11.03 -7.24
N GLU A 46 15.53 12.36 -7.29
CA GLU A 46 16.57 13.28 -6.83
C GLU A 46 17.03 12.82 -5.44
N GLU A 47 18.29 12.42 -5.35
CA GLU A 47 18.99 12.30 -4.08
C GLU A 47 19.01 13.70 -3.48
N VAL A 48 18.21 13.90 -2.44
CA VAL A 48 18.36 15.06 -1.58
C VAL A 48 19.71 14.87 -0.87
N GLU A 49 20.73 15.58 -1.36
CA GLU A 49 22.03 15.71 -0.67
C GLU A 49 21.77 16.17 0.77
N GLN A 50 21.99 15.27 1.72
CA GLN A 50 22.10 15.67 3.12
C GLN A 50 23.48 16.30 3.34
N PRO A 51 23.56 17.53 3.85
CA PRO A 51 24.84 18.12 4.23
C PRO A 51 25.43 17.33 5.40
N ALA A 52 26.66 16.91 5.21
CA ALA A 52 27.50 16.31 6.23
C ALA A 52 27.62 17.21 7.47
N GLY A 53 26.97 16.82 8.56
CA GLY A 53 27.10 17.42 9.88
C GLY A 53 27.72 16.41 10.84
N THR A 54 29.02 16.56 11.06
CA THR A 54 29.78 15.93 12.15
C THR A 54 29.18 16.29 13.50
N HIS A 55 28.72 15.32 14.27
CA HIS A 55 28.63 15.47 15.71
C HIS A 55 29.09 14.22 16.46
N SER A 56 30.05 14.48 17.29
CA SER A 56 30.83 13.72 18.23
C SER A 56 30.02 12.78 19.14
N VAL A 57 30.65 11.63 19.37
CA VAL A 57 30.36 10.64 20.41
C VAL A 57 30.38 11.27 21.79
N SER A 58 29.30 11.11 22.55
CA SER A 58 29.33 11.19 24.03
C SER A 58 28.70 9.92 24.61
N LYS A 59 29.57 9.11 25.22
CA LYS A 59 29.19 7.99 26.10
C LYS A 59 28.64 8.54 27.41
N ARG A 60 27.45 8.14 27.83
CA ARG A 60 27.12 7.79 29.23
C ARG A 60 25.68 7.30 29.37
N GLY A 61 25.52 6.20 30.09
CA GLY A 61 24.29 5.91 30.81
C GLY A 61 23.61 4.57 30.47
N SER A 62 23.92 3.56 31.26
CA SER A 62 23.18 2.30 31.40
C SER A 62 21.67 2.56 31.56
N GLY A 63 20.88 2.12 30.62
CA GLY A 63 19.45 2.00 30.72
C GLY A 63 19.05 0.90 29.74
N VAL A 64 18.43 -0.16 30.24
CA VAL A 64 17.86 -1.23 29.44
C VAL A 64 16.73 -0.62 28.61
N THR A 65 17.06 -0.12 27.44
CA THR A 65 16.10 0.35 26.47
C THR A 65 15.61 -0.88 25.71
N SER A 66 14.37 -1.24 25.91
CA SER A 66 13.60 -2.07 25.01
C SER A 66 13.93 -1.63 23.58
N VAL A 67 14.58 -2.49 22.82
CA VAL A 67 14.85 -2.27 21.40
C VAL A 67 13.46 -2.20 20.73
N ALA A 68 13.05 -0.99 20.36
CA ALA A 68 11.85 -0.81 19.57
C ALA A 68 12.03 -1.62 18.26
N GLU A 69 11.24 -2.65 18.10
CA GLU A 69 11.21 -3.42 16.84
C GLU A 69 10.91 -2.45 15.69
N PRO A 70 11.62 -2.53 14.57
CA PRO A 70 11.35 -1.68 13.41
C PRO A 70 9.92 -1.97 12.94
N ASP A 71 9.02 -1.03 13.16
CA ASP A 71 7.62 -1.14 12.78
C ASP A 71 7.51 -0.72 11.30
N PHE A 72 7.52 -1.69 10.38
CA PHE A 72 7.29 -1.46 8.94
C PHE A 72 6.02 -0.64 8.67
N ILE A 73 5.05 -0.76 9.57
CA ILE A 73 3.79 -0.03 9.48
C ILE A 73 3.95 1.43 9.95
N ALA A 74 5.00 1.76 10.73
CA ALA A 74 5.24 3.12 11.17
C ALA A 74 5.57 4.05 10.00
N GLY A 75 6.41 3.62 9.05
CA GLY A 75 6.69 4.36 7.82
C GLY A 75 5.46 4.53 6.93
N ALA A 76 4.63 3.50 6.81
CA ALA A 76 3.36 3.57 6.11
C ALA A 76 2.36 4.54 6.78
N ARG A 77 2.41 4.71 8.10
CA ARG A 77 1.57 5.68 8.84
C ARG A 77 1.92 7.13 8.53
N GLU A 78 3.15 7.44 8.19
CA GLU A 78 3.56 8.81 7.84
C GLU A 78 3.15 9.19 6.41
N GLN A 79 3.00 8.23 5.49
CA GLN A 79 2.77 8.47 4.07
C GLN A 79 1.35 8.17 3.56
N GLY A 80 0.32 8.16 4.42
CA GLY A 80 -1.07 8.07 3.94
C GLY A 80 -1.88 6.86 4.38
N THR A 81 -1.42 6.10 5.39
CA THR A 81 -2.19 4.99 5.99
C THR A 81 -3.13 5.43 7.10
N ARG A 82 -3.24 6.73 7.36
CA ARG A 82 -4.25 7.24 8.29
C ARG A 82 -5.63 7.14 7.66
N LEU A 83 -6.55 6.55 8.41
CA LEU A 83 -7.96 6.62 8.06
C LEU A 83 -8.40 8.09 8.05
N ASN A 84 -9.15 8.47 7.04
CA ASN A 84 -9.76 9.79 7.00
C ASN A 84 -11.03 9.78 7.85
N GLU A 85 -11.04 10.55 8.92
CA GLU A 85 -12.15 10.64 9.88
C GLU A 85 -13.47 11.11 9.25
N ARG A 86 -13.45 11.70 8.05
CA ARG A 86 -14.64 12.11 7.32
C ARG A 86 -15.38 10.94 6.67
N TYR A 87 -14.72 9.82 6.48
CA TYR A 87 -15.34 8.64 5.87
C TYR A 87 -15.96 7.77 6.97
N VAL A 88 -17.21 8.08 7.27
CA VAL A 88 -18.03 7.35 8.23
C VAL A 88 -19.31 6.84 7.56
N PHE A 89 -19.98 5.86 8.17
CA PHE A 89 -21.21 5.31 7.62
C PHE A 89 -22.36 6.32 7.52
N ASP A 90 -22.37 7.32 8.40
CA ASP A 90 -23.43 8.36 8.42
C ASP A 90 -23.36 9.30 7.21
N THR A 91 -22.16 9.53 6.69
CA THR A 91 -21.95 10.37 5.49
C THR A 91 -21.94 9.57 4.19
N PHE A 92 -22.06 8.24 4.28
CA PHE A 92 -22.12 7.38 3.10
C PHE A 92 -23.51 7.42 2.45
N VAL A 93 -23.55 7.81 1.18
CA VAL A 93 -24.84 7.87 0.45
C VAL A 93 -25.27 6.47 0.09
N GLU A 94 -26.38 6.03 0.71
CA GLU A 94 -26.98 4.73 0.47
C GLU A 94 -27.97 4.76 -0.68
N GLY A 95 -27.95 3.74 -1.53
CA GLY A 95 -28.87 3.53 -2.62
C GLY A 95 -29.08 2.04 -2.87
N ALA A 96 -30.05 1.67 -3.69
CA ALA A 96 -30.39 0.28 -3.96
C ALA A 96 -29.21 -0.57 -4.46
N SER A 97 -28.26 0.04 -5.16
CA SER A 97 -27.08 -0.64 -5.73
C SER A 97 -25.98 -0.94 -4.72
N ASN A 98 -25.93 -0.24 -3.59
CA ASN A 98 -24.83 -0.35 -2.61
C ASN A 98 -25.30 -0.75 -1.20
N GLN A 99 -26.60 -0.90 -0.99
CA GLN A 99 -27.21 -1.25 0.30
C GLN A 99 -26.62 -2.56 0.88
N PHE A 100 -26.44 -3.58 0.06
CA PHE A 100 -25.83 -4.83 0.49
C PHE A 100 -24.37 -4.64 0.91
N ALA A 101 -23.59 -3.88 0.13
CA ALA A 101 -22.20 -3.60 0.45
C ALA A 101 -22.06 -2.83 1.78
N ARG A 102 -22.94 -1.84 2.01
CA ARG A 102 -23.00 -1.10 3.27
C ARG A 102 -23.35 -2.01 4.45
N ALA A 103 -24.36 -2.88 4.31
CA ALA A 103 -24.77 -3.81 5.35
C ALA A 103 -23.63 -4.80 5.72
N ALA A 104 -22.96 -5.38 4.70
CA ALA A 104 -21.80 -6.25 4.90
C ALA A 104 -20.64 -5.51 5.59
N ALA A 105 -20.38 -4.28 5.19
CA ALA A 105 -19.35 -3.43 5.78
C ALA A 105 -19.63 -3.13 7.27
N MET A 106 -20.88 -2.81 7.62
CA MET A 106 -21.30 -2.60 9.02
C MET A 106 -21.17 -3.88 9.86
N ALA A 107 -21.51 -5.04 9.28
CA ALA A 107 -21.33 -6.33 9.96
C ALA A 107 -19.85 -6.59 10.27
N VAL A 108 -18.95 -6.33 9.32
CA VAL A 108 -17.49 -6.47 9.52
C VAL A 108 -16.98 -5.50 10.57
N ALA A 109 -17.39 -4.23 10.54
CA ALA A 109 -16.98 -3.22 11.52
C ALA A 109 -17.42 -3.58 12.95
N SER A 110 -18.61 -4.18 13.10
CA SER A 110 -19.17 -4.59 14.40
C SER A 110 -18.49 -5.83 14.99
N ALA A 111 -17.96 -6.73 14.16
CA ALA A 111 -17.32 -7.97 14.58
C ALA A 111 -16.14 -8.35 13.67
N PRO A 112 -15.00 -7.61 13.75
CA PRO A 112 -13.83 -7.87 12.91
C PRO A 112 -13.34 -9.31 13.03
N GLY A 113 -13.09 -9.94 11.89
CA GLY A 113 -12.60 -11.32 11.81
C GLY A 113 -13.57 -12.42 12.26
N ARG A 114 -14.77 -12.06 12.71
CA ARG A 114 -15.76 -13.02 13.25
C ARG A 114 -16.99 -13.21 12.34
N THR A 115 -17.09 -12.45 11.26
CA THR A 115 -18.16 -12.56 10.28
C THR A 115 -17.77 -13.54 9.18
N SER A 116 -18.78 -14.06 8.44
CA SER A 116 -18.56 -14.83 7.21
C SER A 116 -17.92 -13.98 6.08
N PHE A 117 -17.90 -12.66 6.24
CA PHE A 117 -17.25 -11.72 5.31
C PHE A 117 -15.77 -11.52 5.67
N ASN A 118 -14.99 -12.56 5.73
CA ASN A 118 -13.55 -12.48 5.97
C ASN A 118 -12.81 -13.42 5.00
N PRO A 119 -12.19 -12.88 3.92
CA PRO A 119 -12.08 -11.45 3.56
C PRO A 119 -13.37 -10.85 2.99
N LEU A 120 -13.61 -9.55 3.29
CA LEU A 120 -14.63 -8.77 2.57
C LEU A 120 -13.98 -8.15 1.33
N VAL A 121 -14.53 -8.48 0.15
CA VAL A 121 -14.09 -7.90 -1.13
C VAL A 121 -15.17 -6.96 -1.65
N ILE A 122 -14.80 -5.69 -1.87
CA ILE A 122 -15.67 -4.66 -2.43
C ILE A 122 -15.15 -4.27 -3.81
N TYR A 123 -15.97 -4.45 -4.84
CA TYR A 123 -15.61 -4.11 -6.21
C TYR A 123 -16.72 -3.28 -6.88
N GLY A 124 -16.36 -2.60 -7.97
CA GLY A 124 -17.28 -1.76 -8.72
C GLY A 124 -16.57 -0.66 -9.48
N GLY A 125 -17.30 0.13 -10.26
CA GLY A 125 -16.81 1.24 -11.05
C GLY A 125 -16.17 2.37 -10.22
N THR A 126 -15.50 3.30 -10.88
CA THR A 126 -14.87 4.46 -10.25
C THR A 126 -15.95 5.39 -9.67
N GLY A 127 -15.66 6.06 -8.56
CA GLY A 127 -16.57 7.04 -7.94
C GLY A 127 -17.73 6.46 -7.11
N LEU A 128 -17.91 5.14 -7.01
CA LEU A 128 -19.03 4.52 -6.29
C LEU A 128 -18.86 4.43 -4.76
N GLY A 129 -17.86 5.09 -4.19
CA GLY A 129 -17.67 5.14 -2.75
C GLY A 129 -16.94 3.94 -2.11
N LYS A 130 -16.26 3.09 -2.89
CA LYS A 130 -15.50 1.95 -2.35
C LYS A 130 -14.51 2.34 -1.26
N THR A 131 -13.69 3.36 -1.53
CA THR A 131 -12.69 3.88 -0.57
C THR A 131 -13.36 4.47 0.66
N HIS A 132 -14.48 5.18 0.49
CA HIS A 132 -15.28 5.66 1.61
C HIS A 132 -15.72 4.51 2.51
N LEU A 133 -16.31 3.48 1.92
CA LEU A 133 -16.83 2.34 2.66
C LEU A 133 -15.73 1.57 3.39
N LEU A 134 -14.57 1.34 2.75
CA LEU A 134 -13.41 0.70 3.39
C LEU A 134 -12.92 1.49 4.60
N GLN A 135 -12.79 2.80 4.47
CA GLN A 135 -12.34 3.64 5.58
C GLN A 135 -13.39 3.81 6.67
N ALA A 136 -14.69 3.82 6.31
CA ALA A 136 -15.78 3.83 7.28
C ALA A 136 -15.78 2.55 8.15
N ILE A 137 -15.46 1.38 7.60
CA ILE A 137 -15.29 0.14 8.36
C ILE A 137 -14.20 0.32 9.43
N GLY A 138 -13.03 0.84 9.04
CA GLY A 138 -11.91 1.03 9.96
C GLY A 138 -12.21 2.04 11.06
N ASN A 139 -12.81 3.19 10.69
CA ASN A 139 -13.19 4.23 11.66
C ASN A 139 -14.22 3.71 12.66
N GLU A 140 -15.24 3.00 12.20
CA GLU A 140 -16.29 2.43 13.06
C GLU A 140 -15.74 1.38 14.01
N ALA A 141 -14.86 0.48 13.52
CA ALA A 141 -14.24 -0.55 14.36
C ALA A 141 -13.36 0.04 15.47
N LEU A 142 -12.62 1.12 15.17
CA LEU A 142 -11.82 1.85 16.16
C LEU A 142 -12.71 2.58 17.19
N ASN A 143 -13.71 3.32 16.70
CA ASN A 143 -14.58 4.14 17.55
C ASN A 143 -15.39 3.28 18.52
N ASN A 144 -15.84 2.11 18.09
CA ASN A 144 -16.58 1.17 18.92
C ASN A 144 -15.69 0.24 19.76
N GLY A 145 -14.37 0.43 19.74
CA GLY A 145 -13.40 -0.39 20.46
C GLY A 145 -13.39 -1.86 20.06
N ARG A 146 -13.88 -2.19 18.85
CA ARG A 146 -13.88 -3.54 18.29
C ARG A 146 -12.55 -3.96 17.72
N ALA A 147 -11.73 -2.99 17.29
CA ALA A 147 -10.35 -3.15 16.89
C ALA A 147 -9.48 -2.10 17.57
N LYS A 148 -8.24 -2.46 17.89
CA LYS A 148 -7.24 -1.54 18.46
C LYS A 148 -6.24 -1.10 17.40
N LYS A 149 -5.96 -1.95 16.44
CA LYS A 149 -4.97 -1.73 15.38
C LYS A 149 -5.61 -1.99 14.02
N VAL A 150 -5.95 -0.91 13.33
CA VAL A 150 -6.51 -0.93 11.96
C VAL A 150 -5.51 -0.27 11.02
N VAL A 151 -5.26 -0.89 9.88
CA VAL A 151 -4.36 -0.36 8.86
C VAL A 151 -5.09 -0.27 7.53
N TYR A 152 -5.07 0.92 6.94
CA TYR A 152 -5.46 1.16 5.56
C TYR A 152 -4.20 1.33 4.72
N VAL A 153 -4.03 0.53 3.70
CA VAL A 153 -2.85 0.55 2.84
C VAL A 153 -3.25 0.39 1.37
N SER A 154 -2.63 1.13 0.47
CA SER A 154 -2.78 0.90 -0.95
C SER A 154 -1.97 -0.32 -1.39
N SER A 155 -2.37 -0.96 -2.50
CA SER A 155 -1.60 -2.06 -3.08
C SER A 155 -0.17 -1.64 -3.44
N ASP A 156 0.01 -0.40 -3.90
CA ASP A 156 1.33 0.13 -4.25
C ASP A 156 2.23 0.25 -3.02
N THR A 157 1.73 0.83 -1.94
CA THR A 157 2.46 0.95 -0.67
C THR A 157 2.81 -0.43 -0.11
N PHE A 158 1.84 -1.34 -0.06
CA PHE A 158 2.08 -2.71 0.40
C PHE A 158 3.17 -3.41 -0.42
N THR A 159 3.13 -3.25 -1.74
CA THR A 159 4.12 -3.86 -2.64
C THR A 159 5.51 -3.28 -2.42
N LEU A 160 5.64 -1.96 -2.26
CA LEU A 160 6.92 -1.31 -1.98
C LEU A 160 7.50 -1.76 -0.64
N ASP A 161 6.68 -1.82 0.41
CA ASP A 161 7.09 -2.30 1.73
C ASP A 161 7.55 -3.76 1.68
N PHE A 162 6.84 -4.61 0.93
CA PHE A 162 7.21 -6.00 0.76
C PHE A 162 8.53 -6.17 0.01
N ILE A 163 8.75 -5.41 -1.07
CA ILE A 163 10.01 -5.42 -1.82
C ILE A 163 11.16 -4.96 -0.92
N ALA A 164 10.98 -3.86 -0.18
CA ALA A 164 11.98 -3.37 0.75
C ALA A 164 12.32 -4.40 1.83
N ALA A 165 11.32 -5.14 2.33
CA ALA A 165 11.53 -6.21 3.29
C ALA A 165 12.37 -7.36 2.71
N ILE A 166 12.14 -7.73 1.44
CA ILE A 166 12.96 -8.75 0.74
C ILE A 166 14.41 -8.27 0.58
N GLN A 167 14.60 -7.05 0.08
CA GLN A 167 15.91 -6.48 -0.17
C GLN A 167 16.77 -6.37 1.10
N ASN A 168 16.11 -6.12 2.24
CA ASN A 168 16.78 -5.98 3.55
C ASN A 168 16.78 -7.27 4.38
N ASN A 169 16.36 -8.42 3.83
CA ASN A 169 16.21 -9.70 4.54
C ASN A 169 15.30 -9.63 5.78
N LYS A 170 14.26 -8.78 5.75
CA LYS A 170 13.32 -8.51 6.85
C LYS A 170 11.90 -9.02 6.61
N THR A 171 11.75 -10.04 5.77
CA THR A 171 10.44 -10.61 5.41
C THR A 171 9.67 -11.17 6.62
N THR A 172 10.39 -11.70 7.61
CA THR A 172 9.79 -12.20 8.86
C THR A 172 9.21 -11.06 9.70
N GLU A 173 9.92 -9.92 9.79
CA GLU A 173 9.46 -8.74 10.52
C GLU A 173 8.24 -8.12 9.82
N PHE A 174 8.31 -7.99 8.50
CA PHE A 174 7.18 -7.55 7.67
C PHE A 174 5.93 -8.42 7.91
N SER A 175 6.08 -9.74 7.83
CA SER A 175 4.99 -10.68 8.05
C SER A 175 4.41 -10.57 9.46
N ARG A 176 5.26 -10.39 10.48
CA ARG A 176 4.84 -10.22 11.89
C ARG A 176 4.07 -8.92 12.05
N SER A 177 4.54 -7.82 11.48
CA SER A 177 3.88 -6.51 11.56
C SER A 177 2.47 -6.57 11.00
N TYR A 178 2.28 -7.11 9.80
CA TYR A 178 0.95 -7.23 9.19
C TYR A 178 0.03 -8.23 9.89
N ARG A 179 0.59 -9.32 10.46
CA ARG A 179 -0.20 -10.30 11.23
C ARG A 179 -0.60 -9.81 12.62
N SER A 180 0.03 -8.76 13.13
CA SER A 180 -0.29 -8.16 14.43
C SER A 180 -1.42 -7.13 14.37
N ILE A 181 -2.06 -6.96 13.22
CA ILE A 181 -3.16 -6.03 12.96
C ILE A 181 -4.47 -6.76 13.23
N ASP A 182 -5.43 -6.04 13.81
CA ASP A 182 -6.77 -6.58 14.05
C ASP A 182 -7.64 -6.52 12.79
N MET A 183 -7.40 -5.47 11.92
CA MET A 183 -8.11 -5.26 10.67
C MET A 183 -7.25 -4.48 9.67
#